data_452af7b4df93ba74fac87551d71498ac
#
_entry.id   452af7b4df93ba74fac87551d71498ac
#
_cell.length_a   1.000
_cell.length_b   1.000
_cell.length_c   1.000
_cell.angle_alpha   90.00
_cell.angle_beta   90.00
_cell.angle_gamma   90.00
#
_symmetry.space_group_name_H-M   'P 1'
#
loop_
_entity.id
_entity.type
_entity.pdbx_description
1 polymer ?
#
loop_
_entity_poly.entity_id
_entity_poly.type
_entity_poly.pdbx_seq_one_letter_code
_entity_poly.pdbx_strand_id
1 'polypeptide(L)'
;MPWIDCLLYCSRGKLYVGTHDGLRLVELHHDKVTATSLSHGYIVYCLHEGTDGQIWIGTSEGVMVFNPQLNTFKQMTALKETGLHGSVYGIRSAKNGDLWISSNSGLYRYRPQQNAITSFFAKDGLQGNEFSKNASATDSEGRLWFGGTNGITVFHPHDITVPHTNWHVRISDLYLYDRP
;
A
#
# COMPACT_ATOMS: atom_id res chain seq x y z
N MET A 1 -3.80 -17.71 -19.76
CA MET A 1 -2.99 -16.74 -18.98
C MET A 1 -3.90 -16.06 -17.98
N PRO A 2 -3.52 -15.86 -16.74
CA PRO A 2 -4.29 -15.04 -15.78
C PRO A 2 -4.34 -13.59 -16.25
N TRP A 3 -5.38 -12.87 -15.86
CA TRP A 3 -5.52 -11.44 -16.17
C TRP A 3 -4.39 -10.66 -15.52
N ILE A 4 -3.87 -9.66 -16.25
CA ILE A 4 -2.78 -8.78 -15.81
C ILE A 4 -3.41 -7.47 -15.32
N ASP A 5 -3.13 -7.09 -14.08
CA ASP A 5 -3.60 -5.84 -13.49
C ASP A 5 -2.52 -4.75 -13.48
N CYS A 6 -1.25 -5.12 -13.30
CA CYS A 6 -0.17 -4.13 -13.20
C CYS A 6 1.18 -4.67 -13.68
N LEU A 7 2.05 -3.74 -14.03
CA LEU A 7 3.42 -3.99 -14.47
C LEU A 7 4.38 -3.09 -13.67
N LEU A 8 5.55 -3.63 -13.36
CA LEU A 8 6.64 -2.88 -12.76
C LEU A 8 7.95 -3.27 -13.42
N TYR A 9 8.55 -2.34 -14.15
CA TYR A 9 9.94 -2.47 -14.57
C TYR A 9 10.83 -1.85 -13.49
N CYS A 10 11.57 -2.69 -12.77
CA CYS A 10 12.35 -2.25 -11.62
C CYS A 10 13.74 -1.71 -12.04
N SER A 11 14.39 -0.98 -11.13
CA SER A 11 15.70 -0.35 -11.32
C SER A 11 16.81 -1.34 -11.70
N ARG A 12 16.61 -2.64 -11.42
CA ARG A 12 17.55 -3.73 -11.74
C ARG A 12 17.29 -4.37 -13.12
N GLY A 13 16.45 -3.78 -13.96
CA GLY A 13 16.16 -4.25 -15.31
C GLY A 13 15.27 -5.50 -15.36
N LYS A 14 14.49 -5.78 -14.32
CA LYS A 14 13.54 -6.90 -14.28
C LYS A 14 12.10 -6.39 -14.41
N LEU A 15 11.28 -7.12 -15.14
CA LEU A 15 9.85 -6.84 -15.30
C LEU A 15 9.03 -7.77 -14.39
N TYR A 16 8.37 -7.18 -13.41
CA TYR A 16 7.39 -7.87 -12.56
C TYR A 16 5.99 -7.61 -13.07
N VAL A 17 5.16 -8.65 -13.03
CA VAL A 17 3.78 -8.63 -13.53
C VAL A 17 2.84 -9.10 -12.44
N GLY A 18 1.95 -8.21 -12.03
CA GLY A 18 0.86 -8.53 -11.11
C GLY A 18 -0.33 -9.10 -11.85
N THR A 19 -0.81 -10.25 -11.42
CA THR A 19 -1.91 -10.98 -12.05
C THR A 19 -3.01 -11.35 -11.05
N HIS A 20 -4.13 -11.86 -11.57
CA HIS A 20 -5.20 -12.44 -10.74
C HIS A 20 -4.78 -13.72 -9.99
N ASP A 21 -3.59 -14.24 -10.25
CA ASP A 21 -3.02 -15.43 -9.58
C ASP A 21 -1.57 -15.18 -9.15
N GLY A 22 -1.34 -14.05 -8.47
CA GLY A 22 -0.06 -13.75 -7.86
C GLY A 22 0.92 -12.95 -8.73
N LEU A 23 2.19 -12.97 -8.32
CA LEU A 23 3.29 -12.23 -8.92
C LEU A 23 4.07 -13.12 -9.90
N ARG A 24 4.44 -12.54 -11.05
CA ARG A 24 5.30 -13.18 -12.05
C ARG A 24 6.50 -12.32 -12.38
N LEU A 25 7.63 -12.98 -12.66
CA LEU A 25 8.81 -12.38 -13.28
C LEU A 25 8.77 -12.68 -14.78
N VAL A 26 8.91 -11.65 -15.60
CA VAL A 26 8.98 -11.77 -17.06
C VAL A 26 10.39 -11.41 -17.51
N GLU A 27 10.99 -12.29 -18.29
CA GLU A 27 12.33 -12.12 -18.84
C GLU A 27 12.31 -12.28 -20.36
N LEU A 28 13.07 -11.43 -21.05
CA LEU A 28 13.24 -11.47 -22.49
C LEU A 28 14.62 -12.01 -22.81
N HIS A 29 14.69 -13.17 -23.42
CA HIS A 29 15.93 -13.80 -23.86
C HIS A 29 15.91 -13.92 -25.39
N HIS A 30 16.68 -13.06 -26.09
CA HIS A 30 16.63 -12.92 -27.54
C HIS A 30 15.19 -12.62 -27.97
N ASP A 31 14.57 -13.51 -28.76
CA ASP A 31 13.19 -13.34 -29.22
C ASP A 31 12.17 -14.16 -28.43
N LYS A 32 12.58 -14.72 -27.28
CA LYS A 32 11.71 -15.56 -26.45
C LYS A 32 11.36 -14.86 -25.13
N VAL A 33 10.07 -14.70 -24.85
CA VAL A 33 9.55 -14.23 -23.58
C VAL A 33 9.27 -15.41 -22.67
N THR A 34 9.81 -15.39 -21.48
CA THR A 34 9.53 -16.36 -20.41
C THR A 34 8.85 -15.67 -19.25
N ALA A 35 7.88 -16.35 -18.62
CA ALA A 35 7.17 -15.85 -17.45
C ALA A 35 7.22 -16.89 -16.34
N THR A 36 7.96 -16.59 -15.27
CA THR A 36 8.10 -17.45 -14.11
C THR A 36 7.15 -16.99 -13.01
N SER A 37 6.36 -17.90 -12.45
CA SER A 37 5.51 -17.60 -11.31
C SER A 37 6.37 -17.53 -10.04
N LEU A 38 6.22 -16.41 -9.30
CA LEU A 38 6.91 -16.20 -8.03
C LEU A 38 5.98 -16.46 -6.84
N SER A 39 4.68 -16.27 -7.01
CA SER A 39 3.67 -16.52 -5.98
C SER A 39 2.31 -16.82 -6.60
N HIS A 40 1.40 -17.37 -5.80
CA HIS A 40 0.04 -17.76 -6.18
C HIS A 40 -0.98 -17.44 -5.08
N GLY A 41 -2.28 -17.53 -5.43
CA GLY A 41 -3.37 -17.59 -4.46
C GLY A 41 -3.95 -16.23 -4.06
N TYR A 42 -3.53 -15.11 -4.66
CA TYR A 42 -4.10 -13.78 -4.44
C TYR A 42 -4.00 -12.91 -5.68
N ILE A 43 -4.89 -11.93 -5.80
CA ILE A 43 -4.84 -10.96 -6.89
C ILE A 43 -3.84 -9.86 -6.54
N VAL A 44 -2.94 -9.52 -7.46
CA VAL A 44 -1.99 -8.42 -7.34
C VAL A 44 -2.51 -7.21 -8.11
N TYR A 45 -2.91 -6.16 -7.41
CA TYR A 45 -3.47 -4.94 -7.99
C TYR A 45 -2.45 -3.86 -8.31
N CYS A 46 -1.40 -3.75 -7.51
CA CYS A 46 -0.35 -2.75 -7.74
C CYS A 46 1.02 -3.25 -7.27
N LEU A 47 2.06 -2.70 -7.90
CA LEU A 47 3.46 -2.97 -7.59
C LEU A 47 4.18 -1.65 -7.42
N HIS A 48 5.13 -1.60 -6.48
CA HIS A 48 5.98 -0.45 -6.24
C HIS A 48 7.36 -0.90 -5.79
N GLU A 49 8.42 -0.34 -6.39
CA GLU A 49 9.78 -0.57 -5.94
C GLU A 49 10.12 0.43 -4.82
N GLY A 50 10.46 -0.10 -3.65
CA GLY A 50 10.94 0.69 -2.53
C GLY A 50 12.36 1.19 -2.74
N THR A 51 12.79 2.19 -1.97
CA THR A 51 14.15 2.76 -2.04
C THR A 51 15.25 1.76 -1.67
N ASP A 52 14.89 0.68 -0.98
CA ASP A 52 15.75 -0.45 -0.62
C ASP A 52 15.79 -1.56 -1.70
N GLY A 53 15.08 -1.36 -2.82
CA GLY A 53 14.97 -2.31 -3.92
C GLY A 53 14.09 -3.52 -3.62
N GLN A 54 13.31 -3.50 -2.54
CA GLN A 54 12.24 -4.46 -2.31
C GLN A 54 11.01 -4.08 -3.14
N ILE A 55 10.24 -5.08 -3.54
CA ILE A 55 9.00 -4.89 -4.31
C ILE A 55 7.81 -4.97 -3.36
N TRP A 56 7.14 -3.85 -3.20
CA TRP A 56 5.90 -3.73 -2.44
C TRP A 56 4.73 -4.11 -3.32
N ILE A 57 3.89 -4.99 -2.84
CA ILE A 57 2.83 -5.65 -3.59
C ILE A 57 1.50 -5.38 -2.90
N GLY A 58 0.63 -4.62 -3.56
CA GLY A 58 -0.77 -4.45 -3.13
C GLY A 58 -1.63 -5.57 -3.68
N THR A 59 -2.29 -6.29 -2.80
CA THR A 59 -3.07 -7.48 -3.12
C THR A 59 -4.52 -7.40 -2.66
N SER A 60 -5.32 -8.42 -3.02
CA SER A 60 -6.68 -8.63 -2.49
C SER A 60 -6.70 -8.88 -0.97
N GLU A 61 -5.57 -9.21 -0.35
CA GLU A 61 -5.45 -9.59 1.05
C GLU A 61 -4.54 -8.66 1.87
N GLY A 62 -4.26 -7.46 1.34
CA GLY A 62 -3.39 -6.47 1.98
C GLY A 62 -2.07 -6.31 1.27
N VAL A 63 -1.01 -5.99 2.04
CA VAL A 63 0.32 -5.70 1.51
C VAL A 63 1.27 -6.86 1.74
N MET A 64 1.97 -7.25 0.67
CA MET A 64 3.12 -8.14 0.73
C MET A 64 4.39 -7.41 0.28
N VAL A 65 5.53 -7.89 0.71
CA VAL A 65 6.85 -7.41 0.29
C VAL A 65 7.65 -8.58 -0.25
N PHE A 66 8.15 -8.44 -1.46
CA PHE A 66 9.05 -9.39 -2.08
C PHE A 66 10.49 -8.86 -2.06
N ASN A 67 11.41 -9.65 -1.54
CA ASN A 67 12.83 -9.36 -1.61
C ASN A 67 13.45 -10.13 -2.79
N PRO A 68 13.84 -9.44 -3.89
CA PRO A 68 14.36 -10.10 -5.09
C PRO A 68 15.74 -10.74 -4.89
N GLN A 69 16.52 -10.30 -3.89
CA GLN A 69 17.86 -10.83 -3.61
C GLN A 69 17.79 -12.16 -2.88
N LEU A 70 16.88 -12.26 -1.91
CA LEU A 70 16.70 -13.44 -1.08
C LEU A 70 15.62 -14.39 -1.64
N ASN A 71 14.89 -13.94 -2.66
CA ASN A 71 13.73 -14.64 -3.23
C ASN A 71 12.69 -15.01 -2.14
N THR A 72 12.39 -14.07 -1.24
CA THR A 72 11.50 -14.29 -0.10
C THR A 72 10.34 -13.30 -0.11
N PHE A 73 9.18 -13.76 0.39
CA PHE A 73 7.98 -12.96 0.60
C PHE A 73 7.74 -12.74 2.09
N LYS A 74 7.28 -11.54 2.44
CA LYS A 74 6.83 -11.18 3.78
C LYS A 74 5.47 -10.50 3.70
N GLN A 75 4.51 -10.96 4.50
CA GLN A 75 3.24 -10.25 4.65
C GLN A 75 3.37 -9.15 5.70
N MET A 76 2.83 -7.98 5.41
CA MET A 76 2.83 -6.82 6.32
C MET A 76 1.64 -6.87 7.28
N THR A 77 1.69 -7.79 8.25
CA THR A 77 0.62 -8.02 9.24
C THR A 77 0.32 -6.79 10.09
N ALA A 78 1.33 -5.97 10.40
CA ALA A 78 1.15 -4.72 11.14
C ALA A 78 0.14 -3.76 10.49
N LEU A 79 0.03 -3.76 9.16
CA LEU A 79 -0.98 -2.97 8.45
C LEU A 79 -2.40 -3.49 8.71
N LYS A 80 -2.58 -4.80 8.84
CA LYS A 80 -3.88 -5.40 9.20
C LYS A 80 -4.32 -4.99 10.60
N GLU A 81 -3.41 -4.96 11.56
CA GLU A 81 -3.69 -4.57 12.95
C GLU A 81 -4.15 -3.11 13.07
N THR A 82 -3.79 -2.23 12.12
CA THR A 82 -4.21 -0.83 12.10
C THR A 82 -5.50 -0.57 11.31
N GLY A 83 -6.20 -1.64 10.90
CA GLY A 83 -7.49 -1.53 10.21
C GLY A 83 -7.41 -1.60 8.69
N LEU A 84 -6.24 -1.84 8.09
CA LEU A 84 -6.14 -2.15 6.66
C LEU A 84 -6.59 -3.60 6.44
N HIS A 85 -7.88 -3.78 6.26
CA HIS A 85 -8.49 -5.04 5.88
C HIS A 85 -8.91 -5.00 4.42
N GLY A 86 -8.48 -5.97 3.61
CA GLY A 86 -8.90 -6.10 2.22
C GLY A 86 -7.92 -5.58 1.19
N SER A 87 -8.47 -5.08 0.08
CA SER A 87 -7.72 -4.84 -1.15
C SER A 87 -6.90 -3.56 -1.13
N VAL A 88 -5.65 -3.64 -1.56
CA VAL A 88 -4.73 -2.52 -1.72
C VAL A 88 -4.58 -2.19 -3.20
N TYR A 89 -4.88 -0.95 -3.57
CA TYR A 89 -5.02 -0.53 -4.96
C TYR A 89 -3.90 0.38 -5.47
N GLY A 90 -3.15 1.03 -4.57
CA GLY A 90 -2.01 1.86 -4.92
C GLY A 90 -0.99 1.95 -3.79
N ILE A 91 0.27 1.96 -4.16
CA ILE A 91 1.41 2.17 -3.26
C ILE A 91 2.33 3.20 -3.90
N ARG A 92 2.69 4.25 -3.15
CA ARG A 92 3.61 5.30 -3.58
C ARG A 92 4.59 5.64 -2.47
N SER A 93 5.84 5.88 -2.82
CA SER A 93 6.84 6.39 -1.88
C SER A 93 6.92 7.91 -1.93
N ALA A 94 7.05 8.52 -0.76
CA ALA A 94 7.46 9.90 -0.61
C ALA A 94 9.00 10.01 -0.62
N LYS A 95 9.53 11.22 -0.85
CA LYS A 95 10.99 11.47 -0.88
C LYS A 95 11.70 11.11 0.43
N ASN A 96 11.01 11.16 1.56
CA ASN A 96 11.53 10.78 2.87
C ASN A 96 11.51 9.26 3.16
N GLY A 97 11.08 8.45 2.18
CA GLY A 97 10.99 7.00 2.29
C GLY A 97 9.69 6.47 2.91
N ASP A 98 8.76 7.34 3.31
CA ASP A 98 7.43 6.91 3.75
C ASP A 98 6.65 6.31 2.59
N LEU A 99 5.89 5.27 2.87
CA LEU A 99 4.99 4.65 1.89
C LEU A 99 3.54 5.05 2.16
N TRP A 100 2.86 5.44 1.09
CA TRP A 100 1.45 5.79 1.11
C TRP A 100 0.66 4.73 0.34
N ILE A 101 -0.32 4.15 1.01
CA ILE A 101 -1.01 2.94 0.60
C ILE A 101 -2.50 3.23 0.55
N SER A 102 -3.08 3.21 -0.65
CA SER A 102 -4.52 3.38 -0.85
C SER A 102 -5.23 2.02 -0.94
N SER A 103 -6.40 1.94 -0.33
CA SER A 103 -7.16 0.71 -0.22
C SER A 103 -8.66 0.94 -0.44
N ASN A 104 -9.46 -0.11 -0.32
CA ASN A 104 -10.91 -0.01 -0.25
C ASN A 104 -11.44 0.47 1.13
N SER A 105 -10.55 0.78 2.08
CA SER A 105 -10.93 1.14 3.45
C SER A 105 -10.13 2.30 4.04
N GLY A 106 -9.51 3.14 3.20
CA GLY A 106 -8.76 4.31 3.63
C GLY A 106 -7.40 4.46 2.95
N LEU A 107 -6.68 5.51 3.35
CA LEU A 107 -5.31 5.80 2.98
C LEU A 107 -4.41 5.61 4.19
N TYR A 108 -3.29 4.93 4.02
CA TYR A 108 -2.37 4.58 5.10
C TYR A 108 -0.98 5.11 4.78
N ARG A 109 -0.33 5.69 5.80
CA ARG A 109 1.09 6.07 5.76
C ARG A 109 1.89 5.07 6.59
N TYR A 110 2.79 4.34 5.97
CA TYR A 110 3.77 3.50 6.64
C TYR A 110 5.13 4.17 6.65
N ARG A 111 5.73 4.30 7.83
CA ARG A 111 7.07 4.84 8.06
C ARG A 111 8.03 3.70 8.39
N PRO A 112 8.81 3.18 7.43
CA PRO A 112 9.65 2.00 7.63
C PRO A 112 10.67 2.16 8.76
N GLN A 113 11.28 3.34 8.88
CA GLN A 113 12.31 3.62 9.89
C GLN A 113 11.77 3.57 11.33
N GLN A 114 10.50 3.87 11.53
CA GLN A 114 9.85 3.89 12.85
C GLN A 114 8.95 2.68 13.07
N ASN A 115 8.77 1.86 12.04
CA ASN A 115 7.77 0.79 11.97
C ASN A 115 6.37 1.29 12.40
N ALA A 116 6.04 2.52 12.03
CA ALA A 116 4.82 3.21 12.45
C ALA A 116 3.84 3.35 11.29
N ILE A 117 2.56 3.16 11.60
CA ILE A 117 1.47 3.26 10.64
C ILE A 117 0.49 4.32 11.12
N THR A 118 0.01 5.14 10.18
CA THR A 118 -1.05 6.12 10.40
C THR A 118 -2.11 5.93 9.35
N SER A 119 -3.37 5.88 9.76
CA SER A 119 -4.52 5.76 8.87
C SER A 119 -5.23 7.10 8.70
N PHE A 120 -5.74 7.35 7.49
CA PHE A 120 -6.50 8.54 7.11
C PHE A 120 -7.80 8.11 6.45
N PHE A 121 -8.86 8.86 6.73
CA PHE A 121 -10.22 8.59 6.27
C PHE A 121 -10.89 9.87 5.74
N ALA A 122 -12.11 9.77 5.25
CA ALA A 122 -12.88 10.91 4.76
C ALA A 122 -12.99 12.05 5.79
N LYS A 123 -13.11 11.72 7.09
CA LYS A 123 -13.12 12.71 8.19
C LYS A 123 -11.83 13.52 8.31
N ASP A 124 -10.74 13.02 7.75
CA ASP A 124 -9.42 13.65 7.78
C ASP A 124 -9.15 14.48 6.50
N GLY A 125 -10.19 14.66 5.65
CA GLY A 125 -10.13 15.48 4.44
C GLY A 125 -9.89 14.73 3.14
N LEU A 126 -9.95 13.38 3.15
CA LEU A 126 -9.88 12.60 1.92
C LEU A 126 -11.18 12.70 1.12
N GLN A 127 -11.11 12.47 -0.20
CA GLN A 127 -12.28 12.39 -1.09
C GLN A 127 -13.31 11.34 -0.64
N GLY A 128 -12.88 10.33 0.11
CA GLY A 128 -13.66 9.21 0.62
C GLY A 128 -12.75 8.16 1.23
N ASN A 129 -13.32 7.07 1.73
CA ASN A 129 -12.54 5.94 2.27
C ASN A 129 -12.18 4.90 1.21
N GLU A 130 -12.89 4.92 0.07
CA GLU A 130 -12.71 3.94 -0.99
C GLU A 130 -11.92 4.53 -2.15
N PHE A 131 -10.78 3.93 -2.45
CA PHE A 131 -9.91 4.29 -3.56
C PHE A 131 -10.08 3.31 -4.73
N SER A 132 -9.64 3.73 -5.93
CA SER A 132 -9.78 2.97 -7.15
C SER A 132 -8.46 2.31 -7.57
N LYS A 133 -8.56 1.16 -8.23
CA LYS A 133 -7.41 0.45 -8.80
C LYS A 133 -6.66 1.32 -9.80
N ASN A 134 -5.33 1.26 -9.76
CA ASN A 134 -4.45 1.99 -10.68
C ASN A 134 -4.63 3.53 -10.69
N ALA A 135 -5.35 4.08 -9.73
CA ALA A 135 -5.63 5.50 -9.62
C ALA A 135 -4.69 6.19 -8.63
N SER A 136 -3.39 6.01 -8.80
CA SER A 136 -2.39 6.70 -7.99
C SER A 136 -1.20 7.16 -8.82
N ALA A 137 -0.68 8.36 -8.53
CA ALA A 137 0.46 8.95 -9.22
C ALA A 137 1.32 9.79 -8.26
N THR A 138 2.55 10.05 -8.66
CA THR A 138 3.42 11.05 -8.07
C THR A 138 3.80 12.03 -9.17
N ASP A 139 3.63 13.33 -8.93
CA ASP A 139 4.01 14.34 -9.90
C ASP A 139 5.47 14.83 -9.73
N SER A 140 5.91 15.72 -10.63
CA SER A 140 7.28 16.27 -10.62
C SER A 140 7.59 17.09 -9.37
N GLU A 141 6.58 17.64 -8.70
CA GLU A 141 6.74 18.40 -7.46
C GLU A 141 6.79 17.47 -6.22
N GLY A 142 6.50 16.19 -6.39
CA GLY A 142 6.45 15.19 -5.33
C GLY A 142 5.14 15.14 -4.58
N ARG A 143 4.07 15.75 -5.14
CA ARG A 143 2.71 15.54 -4.63
C ARG A 143 2.24 14.14 -4.97
N LEU A 144 1.52 13.56 -4.05
CA LEU A 144 0.86 12.28 -4.23
C LEU A 144 -0.61 12.48 -4.60
N TRP A 145 -1.06 11.71 -5.57
CA TRP A 145 -2.40 11.74 -6.13
C TRP A 145 -3.05 10.37 -5.96
N PHE A 146 -4.24 10.34 -5.40
CA PHE A 146 -5.01 9.12 -5.22
C PHE A 146 -6.46 9.34 -5.62
N GLY A 147 -6.93 8.61 -6.62
CA GLY A 147 -8.31 8.63 -7.10
C GLY A 147 -9.18 7.62 -6.37
N GLY A 148 -10.43 7.96 -6.17
CA GLY A 148 -11.42 7.11 -5.55
C GLY A 148 -12.85 7.39 -6.06
N THR A 149 -13.83 6.83 -5.41
CA THR A 149 -15.24 6.87 -5.84
C THR A 149 -15.85 8.27 -5.84
N ASN A 150 -15.33 9.19 -5.01
CA ASN A 150 -15.86 10.55 -4.86
C ASN A 150 -14.90 11.64 -5.35
N GLY A 151 -13.90 11.29 -6.18
CA GLY A 151 -12.97 12.27 -6.74
C GLY A 151 -11.51 11.92 -6.46
N ILE A 152 -10.68 12.94 -6.26
CA ILE A 152 -9.23 12.81 -6.13
C ILE A 152 -8.77 13.47 -4.83
N THR A 153 -7.92 12.76 -4.09
CA THR A 153 -7.13 13.29 -2.98
C THR A 153 -5.73 13.62 -3.49
N VAL A 154 -5.26 14.85 -3.26
CA VAL A 154 -3.91 15.30 -3.60
C VAL A 154 -3.28 16.02 -2.43
N PHE A 155 -2.00 15.75 -2.15
CA PHE A 155 -1.27 16.39 -1.05
C PHE A 155 0.24 16.29 -1.23
N HIS A 156 0.98 17.17 -0.57
CA HIS A 156 2.40 16.98 -0.33
C HIS A 156 2.62 16.15 0.93
N PRO A 157 3.36 15.03 0.88
CA PRO A 157 3.60 14.18 2.05
C PRO A 157 4.22 14.91 3.26
N HIS A 158 5.00 15.97 3.03
CA HIS A 158 5.63 16.75 4.09
C HIS A 158 4.66 17.67 4.84
N ASP A 159 3.53 18.05 4.21
CA ASP A 159 2.50 18.90 4.84
C ASP A 159 1.62 18.12 5.81
N ILE A 160 1.65 16.79 5.71
CA ILE A 160 0.83 15.92 6.55
C ILE A 160 1.48 15.73 7.92
N THR A 161 1.07 16.57 8.86
CA THR A 161 1.44 16.45 10.28
C THR A 161 0.37 15.68 11.03
N VAL A 162 0.77 14.63 11.74
CA VAL A 162 -0.12 13.93 12.66
C VAL A 162 0.01 14.61 14.01
N PRO A 163 -1.04 15.22 14.56
CA PRO A 163 -0.99 15.77 15.89
C PRO A 163 -0.63 14.67 16.89
N HIS A 164 0.44 14.86 17.65
CA HIS A 164 0.69 14.02 18.83
C HIS A 164 -0.31 14.40 19.91
N THR A 165 -1.47 13.77 19.89
CA THR A 165 -2.47 13.92 20.93
C THR A 165 -2.14 12.92 22.04
N ASN A 166 -1.57 13.40 23.13
CA ASN A 166 -1.49 12.61 24.36
C ASN A 166 -2.91 12.52 24.93
N TRP A 167 -3.61 11.45 24.60
CA TRP A 167 -4.90 11.16 25.19
C TRP A 167 -4.69 10.68 26.62
N HIS A 168 -5.16 11.45 27.59
CA HIS A 168 -5.31 10.99 28.97
C HIS A 168 -6.73 10.46 29.11
N VAL A 169 -6.89 9.15 29.11
CA VAL A 169 -8.18 8.51 29.42
C VAL A 169 -8.38 8.54 30.92
N ARG A 170 -9.45 9.19 31.38
CA ARG A 170 -9.93 9.14 32.77
C ARG A 170 -11.23 8.34 32.79
N ILE A 171 -11.28 7.33 33.63
CA ILE A 171 -12.54 6.70 34.00
C ILE A 171 -13.21 7.64 35.00
N SER A 172 -14.31 8.29 34.61
CA SER A 172 -15.07 9.18 35.47
C SER A 172 -16.06 8.41 36.37
N ASP A 173 -16.66 7.37 35.85
CA ASP A 173 -17.67 6.59 36.53
C ASP A 173 -17.59 5.12 36.11
N LEU A 174 -17.88 4.23 37.07
CA LEU A 174 -17.98 2.80 36.84
C LEU A 174 -19.35 2.33 37.36
N TYR A 175 -20.21 1.86 36.48
CA TYR A 175 -21.52 1.30 36.84
C TYR A 175 -21.45 -0.22 36.80
N LEU A 176 -21.86 -0.86 37.89
CA LEU A 176 -22.03 -2.30 37.99
C LEU A 176 -23.53 -2.60 38.12
N TYR A 177 -24.11 -3.29 37.14
CA TYR A 177 -25.57 -3.60 37.08
C TYR A 177 -26.49 -2.38 37.20
N ASP A 178 -26.20 -1.30 36.42
CA ASP A 178 -26.94 -0.02 36.45
C ASP A 178 -27.06 0.66 37.84
N ARG A 179 -26.14 0.37 38.75
CA ARG A 179 -26.00 1.04 40.03
C ARG A 179 -24.68 1.78 40.10
N PRO A 180 -24.67 3.03 40.63
CA PRO A 180 -23.44 3.79 40.84
C PRO A 180 -22.54 3.16 41.88
#